data_e8da01d821a3801bde110b5779a09284
#
_entry.id   e8da01d821a3801bde110b5779a09284
#
_cell.length_a   1.000
_cell.length_b   1.000
_cell.length_c   1.000
_cell.angle_alpha   90.00
_cell.angle_beta   90.00
_cell.angle_gamma   90.00
#
_symmetry.space_group_name_H-M   'P 1'
#
loop_
_entity.id
_entity.type
_entity.pdbx_description
1 polymer ?
#
loop_
_entity_poly.entity_id
_entity_poly.type
_entity_poly.pdbx_seq_one_letter_code
_entity_poly.pdbx_strand_id
1 'polypeptide(L)'
;MSITKEKQKEAFAALAKDFGYTSTMQAPRIMKVIVSSGVGKKRDKKQLEIIADRLAKITGQKPSARPARISIASFKVREGDTVGYQITLRGARMFDFVDKLIHIALPRTRDFRGLKASAIDEMGNMTVGIKENTIFPETSDEDLKDVFGFAITIVTTAKSKAEAEAFFRFIGMPLIVEAPKK
;
A
#
# COMPACT_ATOMS: atom_id res chain seq x y z
N MET A 1 10.09 -15.24 -10.76
CA MET A 1 9.68 -15.44 -9.33
C MET A 1 9.64 -14.09 -8.66
N SER A 2 8.75 -13.88 -7.68
CA SER A 2 8.67 -12.59 -6.96
C SER A 2 9.78 -12.50 -5.92
N ILE A 3 10.58 -11.42 -5.96
CA ILE A 3 11.70 -11.16 -5.05
C ILE A 3 11.21 -11.07 -3.60
N THR A 4 10.11 -10.37 -3.38
CA THR A 4 9.49 -10.24 -2.04
C THR A 4 9.07 -11.60 -1.47
N LYS A 5 8.56 -12.51 -2.31
CA LYS A 5 8.16 -13.85 -1.88
C LYS A 5 9.36 -14.69 -1.44
N GLU A 6 10.49 -14.59 -2.12
CA GLU A 6 11.74 -15.28 -1.75
C GLU A 6 12.30 -14.73 -0.45
N LYS A 7 12.44 -13.41 -0.35
CA LYS A 7 12.87 -12.75 0.89
C LYS A 7 11.96 -13.10 2.09
N GLN A 8 10.64 -13.17 1.88
CA GLN A 8 9.75 -13.55 2.96
C GLN A 8 10.03 -14.97 3.50
N LYS A 9 10.47 -15.92 2.67
CA LYS A 9 10.87 -17.26 3.12
C LYS A 9 12.15 -17.23 3.95
N GLU A 10 13.06 -16.32 3.62
CA GLU A 10 14.35 -16.14 4.27
C GLU A 10 14.23 -15.29 5.55
N ALA A 11 13.09 -14.62 5.77
CA ALA A 11 12.87 -13.71 6.91
C ALA A 11 13.10 -14.39 8.26
N PHE A 12 12.78 -15.68 8.40
CA PHE A 12 13.07 -16.43 9.63
C PHE A 12 14.57 -16.50 9.91
N ALA A 13 15.38 -16.90 8.94
CA ALA A 13 16.83 -17.02 9.12
C ALA A 13 17.49 -15.67 9.44
N ALA A 14 17.00 -14.59 8.84
CA ALA A 14 17.52 -13.25 9.02
C ALA A 14 17.15 -12.64 10.38
N LEU A 15 15.92 -12.83 10.85
CA LEU A 15 15.36 -12.13 12.01
C LEU A 15 15.28 -12.99 13.29
N ALA A 16 15.54 -14.30 13.20
CA ALA A 16 15.41 -15.21 14.33
C ALA A 16 16.31 -14.83 15.52
N LYS A 17 17.53 -14.33 15.24
CA LYS A 17 18.49 -13.95 16.28
C LYS A 17 18.05 -12.70 17.04
N ASP A 18 17.46 -11.73 16.34
CA ASP A 18 17.11 -10.43 16.91
C ASP A 18 15.80 -10.51 17.73
N PHE A 19 14.86 -11.35 17.30
CA PHE A 19 13.53 -11.46 17.90
C PHE A 19 13.27 -12.79 18.63
N GLY A 20 14.25 -13.69 18.67
CA GLY A 20 14.16 -14.94 19.42
C GLY A 20 13.12 -15.94 18.89
N TYR A 21 12.93 -16.01 17.57
CA TYR A 21 11.98 -16.96 16.99
C TYR A 21 12.44 -18.40 17.15
N THR A 22 11.55 -19.26 17.66
CA THR A 22 11.77 -20.69 17.81
C THR A 22 11.22 -21.53 16.65
N SER A 23 10.30 -20.95 15.87
CA SER A 23 9.64 -21.61 14.73
C SER A 23 9.54 -20.66 13.54
N THR A 24 9.65 -21.21 12.33
CA THR A 24 9.47 -20.49 11.08
C THR A 24 8.08 -19.81 10.95
N MET A 25 7.08 -20.35 11.66
CA MET A 25 5.73 -19.80 11.67
C MET A 25 5.59 -18.51 12.49
N GLN A 26 6.56 -18.21 13.36
CA GLN A 26 6.59 -16.96 14.14
C GLN A 26 7.11 -15.78 13.33
N ALA A 27 7.91 -16.05 12.29
CA ALA A 27 8.46 -15.00 11.45
C ALA A 27 7.35 -14.15 10.79
N PRO A 28 7.52 -12.83 10.72
CA PRO A 28 6.55 -11.94 10.11
C PRO A 28 6.40 -12.24 8.61
N ARG A 29 5.15 -12.13 8.14
CA ARG A 29 4.80 -12.34 6.74
C ARG A 29 3.75 -11.33 6.29
N ILE A 30 3.73 -11.02 5.00
CA ILE A 30 2.69 -10.19 4.41
C ILE A 30 1.41 -11.03 4.28
N MET A 31 0.31 -10.54 4.83
CA MET A 31 -1.00 -11.21 4.81
C MET A 31 -1.87 -10.74 3.65
N LYS A 32 -1.88 -9.45 3.42
CA LYS A 32 -2.66 -8.79 2.37
C LYS A 32 -2.13 -7.40 2.12
N VAL A 33 -2.41 -6.87 0.93
CA VAL A 33 -2.22 -5.46 0.60
C VAL A 33 -3.57 -4.85 0.29
N ILE A 34 -3.86 -3.70 0.89
CA ILE A 34 -5.10 -2.96 0.67
C ILE A 34 -4.74 -1.68 -0.06
N VAL A 35 -5.31 -1.48 -1.23
CA VAL A 35 -5.22 -0.24 -1.99
C VAL A 35 -6.56 0.48 -1.85
N SER A 36 -6.55 1.72 -1.38
CA SER A 36 -7.76 2.51 -1.16
C SER A 36 -7.61 3.92 -1.71
N SER A 37 -8.63 4.40 -2.41
CA SER A 37 -8.70 5.76 -2.92
C SER A 37 -10.01 6.42 -2.52
N GLY A 38 -9.94 7.59 -1.91
CA GLY A 38 -11.09 8.41 -1.58
C GLY A 38 -11.43 9.35 -2.74
N VAL A 39 -12.65 9.28 -3.23
CA VAL A 39 -13.13 10.07 -4.37
C VAL A 39 -14.22 11.08 -4.00
N GLY A 40 -14.42 11.34 -2.71
CA GLY A 40 -15.54 12.11 -2.18
C GLY A 40 -15.76 13.50 -2.77
N LYS A 41 -14.73 14.12 -3.37
CA LYS A 41 -14.82 15.41 -4.08
C LYS A 41 -15.10 15.26 -5.58
N LYS A 42 -14.77 14.13 -6.18
CA LYS A 42 -14.93 13.84 -7.62
C LYS A 42 -16.21 13.04 -7.80
N ARG A 43 -17.30 13.70 -8.17
CA ARG A 43 -18.64 13.09 -8.24
C ARG A 43 -19.13 12.78 -9.64
N ASP A 44 -18.39 13.22 -10.66
CA ASP A 44 -18.74 12.92 -12.03
C ASP A 44 -18.60 11.44 -12.30
N LYS A 45 -19.66 10.80 -12.77
CA LYS A 45 -19.67 9.35 -13.06
C LYS A 45 -18.50 8.94 -13.97
N LYS A 46 -18.19 9.75 -14.96
CA LYS A 46 -17.05 9.53 -15.87
C LYS A 46 -15.71 9.48 -15.12
N GLN A 47 -15.49 10.41 -14.18
CA GLN A 47 -14.25 10.42 -13.37
C GLN A 47 -14.17 9.21 -12.45
N LEU A 48 -15.29 8.77 -11.87
CA LEU A 48 -15.35 7.57 -11.03
C LEU A 48 -14.99 6.32 -11.84
N GLU A 49 -15.51 6.20 -13.06
CA GLU A 49 -15.19 5.09 -13.97
C GLU A 49 -13.71 5.08 -14.36
N ILE A 50 -13.14 6.24 -14.68
CA ILE A 50 -11.71 6.40 -14.99
C ILE A 50 -10.85 5.95 -13.79
N ILE A 51 -11.16 6.41 -12.58
CA ILE A 51 -10.43 6.02 -11.37
C ILE A 51 -10.51 4.50 -11.15
N ALA A 52 -11.69 3.90 -11.33
CA ALA A 52 -11.88 2.47 -11.18
C ALA A 52 -11.06 1.69 -12.23
N ASP A 53 -11.04 2.11 -13.48
CA ASP A 53 -10.27 1.48 -14.57
C ASP A 53 -8.75 1.58 -14.27
N ARG A 54 -8.27 2.75 -13.89
CA ARG A 54 -6.85 2.96 -13.55
C ARG A 54 -6.40 2.13 -12.37
N LEU A 55 -7.20 2.09 -11.29
CA LEU A 55 -6.91 1.21 -10.16
C LEU A 55 -6.89 -0.26 -10.57
N ALA A 56 -7.76 -0.67 -11.49
CA ALA A 56 -7.75 -2.03 -12.03
C ALA A 56 -6.48 -2.33 -12.84
N LYS A 57 -6.02 -1.39 -13.67
CA LYS A 57 -4.76 -1.52 -14.43
C LYS A 57 -3.56 -1.63 -13.49
N ILE A 58 -3.46 -0.77 -12.48
CA ILE A 58 -2.37 -0.76 -11.50
C ILE A 58 -2.30 -2.07 -10.70
N THR A 59 -3.45 -2.58 -10.26
CA THR A 59 -3.51 -3.71 -9.32
C THR A 59 -3.79 -5.06 -9.96
N GLY A 60 -4.23 -5.07 -11.23
CA GLY A 60 -4.67 -6.28 -11.93
C GLY A 60 -5.99 -6.87 -11.39
N GLN A 61 -6.75 -6.10 -10.57
CA GLN A 61 -8.01 -6.54 -9.99
C GLN A 61 -9.04 -5.41 -9.99
N LYS A 62 -10.30 -5.73 -10.33
CA LYS A 62 -11.40 -4.76 -10.32
C LYS A 62 -11.62 -4.21 -8.90
N PRO A 63 -11.67 -2.88 -8.72
CA PRO A 63 -11.92 -2.27 -7.43
C PRO A 63 -13.37 -2.46 -6.98
N SER A 64 -13.56 -2.57 -5.66
CA SER A 64 -14.88 -2.56 -5.03
C SER A 64 -15.24 -1.12 -4.67
N ALA A 65 -16.40 -0.65 -5.13
CA ALA A 65 -16.93 0.63 -4.72
C ALA A 65 -17.28 0.61 -3.22
N ARG A 66 -16.98 1.72 -2.54
CA ARG A 66 -17.31 1.92 -1.13
C ARG A 66 -18.36 3.02 -1.03
N PRO A 67 -19.63 2.66 -0.83
CA PRO A 67 -20.71 3.62 -0.66
C PRO A 67 -20.67 4.29 0.72
N ALA A 68 -21.19 5.50 0.78
CA ALA A 68 -21.41 6.21 2.03
C ALA A 68 -22.47 5.48 2.86
N ARG A 69 -22.22 5.34 4.15
CA ARG A 69 -23.13 4.69 5.11
C ARG A 69 -24.13 5.65 5.73
N ILE A 70 -23.81 6.94 5.74
CA ILE A 70 -24.59 7.99 6.38
C ILE A 70 -24.60 9.20 5.46
N SER A 71 -25.75 9.88 5.38
CA SER A 71 -25.88 11.15 4.67
C SER A 71 -25.32 12.29 5.52
N ILE A 72 -24.40 13.08 4.96
CA ILE A 72 -23.78 14.23 5.63
C ILE A 72 -23.97 15.47 4.76
N ALA A 73 -24.82 16.39 5.21
CA ALA A 73 -25.18 17.59 4.44
C ALA A 73 -23.98 18.53 4.19
N SER A 74 -23.09 18.71 5.16
CA SER A 74 -21.88 19.56 5.04
C SER A 74 -20.94 19.12 3.93
N PHE A 75 -20.87 17.82 3.67
CA PHE A 75 -20.07 17.26 2.56
C PHE A 75 -20.89 17.00 1.30
N LYS A 76 -22.19 17.32 1.32
CA LYS A 76 -23.14 17.05 0.23
C LYS A 76 -23.10 15.56 -0.20
N VAL A 77 -22.94 14.63 0.72
CA VAL A 77 -22.94 13.18 0.50
C VAL A 77 -24.26 12.60 0.95
N ARG A 78 -24.85 11.76 0.10
CA ARG A 78 -26.03 10.97 0.41
C ARG A 78 -25.64 9.52 0.70
N GLU A 79 -26.42 8.84 1.52
CA GLU A 79 -26.28 7.40 1.70
C GLU A 79 -26.40 6.67 0.35
N GLY A 80 -25.47 5.72 0.11
CA GLY A 80 -25.38 5.01 -1.17
C GLY A 80 -24.44 5.65 -2.21
N ASP A 81 -24.07 6.92 -2.06
CA ASP A 81 -23.12 7.57 -2.97
C ASP A 81 -21.74 6.91 -2.87
N THR A 82 -21.09 6.64 -4.01
CA THR A 82 -19.73 6.11 -4.02
C THR A 82 -18.75 7.17 -3.55
N VAL A 83 -18.13 6.93 -2.37
CA VAL A 83 -17.16 7.85 -1.76
C VAL A 83 -15.72 7.36 -1.89
N GLY A 84 -15.50 6.15 -2.34
CA GLY A 84 -14.18 5.58 -2.52
C GLY A 84 -14.18 4.25 -3.24
N TYR A 85 -12.97 3.81 -3.55
CA TYR A 85 -12.70 2.47 -4.08
C TYR A 85 -11.69 1.76 -3.20
N GLN A 86 -11.86 0.44 -3.06
CA GLN A 86 -10.94 -0.39 -2.29
C GLN A 86 -10.65 -1.70 -3.02
N ILE A 87 -9.39 -2.10 -2.98
CA ILE A 87 -8.92 -3.37 -3.52
C ILE A 87 -8.15 -4.08 -2.40
N THR A 88 -8.38 -5.39 -2.27
CA THR A 88 -7.60 -6.22 -1.35
C THR A 88 -6.88 -7.28 -2.16
N LEU A 89 -5.57 -7.20 -2.21
CA LEU A 89 -4.70 -8.13 -2.91
C LEU A 89 -4.20 -9.21 -1.95
N ARG A 90 -4.16 -10.46 -2.42
CA ARG A 90 -3.66 -11.64 -1.71
C ARG A 90 -2.92 -12.57 -2.67
N GLY A 91 -2.13 -13.50 -2.12
CA GLY A 91 -1.43 -14.52 -2.90
C GLY A 91 -0.42 -13.95 -3.89
N ALA A 92 -0.31 -14.50 -5.09
CA ALA A 92 0.67 -14.10 -6.08
C ALA A 92 0.57 -12.62 -6.47
N ARG A 93 -0.65 -12.13 -6.77
CA ARG A 93 -0.90 -10.72 -7.14
C ARG A 93 -0.43 -9.74 -6.08
N MET A 94 -0.49 -10.12 -4.81
CA MET A 94 -0.01 -9.30 -3.69
C MET A 94 1.51 -9.12 -3.76
N PHE A 95 2.25 -10.20 -3.97
CA PHE A 95 3.71 -10.15 -4.06
C PHE A 95 4.17 -9.38 -5.30
N ASP A 96 3.56 -9.64 -6.45
CA ASP A 96 3.88 -8.94 -7.70
C ASP A 96 3.62 -7.42 -7.58
N PHE A 97 2.53 -7.04 -6.88
CA PHE A 97 2.23 -5.64 -6.61
C PHE A 97 3.25 -5.00 -5.65
N VAL A 98 3.69 -5.71 -4.60
CA VAL A 98 4.70 -5.19 -3.67
C VAL A 98 6.06 -5.06 -4.35
N ASP A 99 6.46 -6.03 -5.19
CA ASP A 99 7.69 -5.92 -5.98
C ASP A 99 7.65 -4.71 -6.91
N LYS A 100 6.53 -4.50 -7.62
CA LYS A 100 6.33 -3.32 -8.47
C LYS A 100 6.38 -2.02 -7.66
N LEU A 101 5.77 -2.00 -6.48
CA LEU A 101 5.79 -0.84 -5.59
C LEU A 101 7.21 -0.47 -5.19
N ILE A 102 8.01 -1.45 -4.72
CA ILE A 102 9.36 -1.22 -4.20
C ILE A 102 10.33 -0.83 -5.31
N HIS A 103 10.32 -1.58 -6.42
CA HIS A 103 11.38 -1.45 -7.44
C HIS A 103 11.04 -0.46 -8.56
N ILE A 104 9.77 -0.16 -8.79
CA ILE A 104 9.34 0.69 -9.90
C ILE A 104 8.65 1.96 -9.41
N ALA A 105 7.58 1.83 -8.63
CA ALA A 105 6.71 2.97 -8.32
C ALA A 105 7.36 3.95 -7.33
N LEU A 106 7.91 3.47 -6.21
CA LEU A 106 8.52 4.35 -5.21
C LEU A 106 9.73 5.13 -5.76
N PRO A 107 10.67 4.53 -6.51
CA PRO A 107 11.78 5.28 -7.11
C PRO A 107 11.34 6.35 -8.11
N ARG A 108 10.21 6.16 -8.78
CA ARG A 108 9.63 7.14 -9.73
C ARG A 108 8.89 8.29 -9.05
N THR A 109 8.68 8.22 -7.74
CA THR A 109 8.03 9.31 -7.00
C THR A 109 8.93 10.54 -7.01
N ARG A 110 8.35 11.71 -7.35
CA ARG A 110 9.07 12.98 -7.33
C ARG A 110 9.59 13.27 -5.93
N ASP A 111 10.87 13.68 -5.83
CA ASP A 111 11.55 14.00 -4.56
C ASP A 111 11.51 12.87 -3.52
N PHE A 112 11.57 11.62 -3.97
CA PHE A 112 11.55 10.48 -3.06
C PHE A 112 12.81 10.44 -2.19
N ARG A 113 12.63 10.52 -0.86
CA ARG A 113 13.71 10.47 0.14
C ARG A 113 13.61 9.25 1.05
N GLY A 114 12.70 8.33 0.75
CA GLY A 114 12.39 7.18 1.59
C GLY A 114 11.10 7.35 2.42
N LEU A 115 10.65 6.26 3.00
CA LEU A 115 9.46 6.21 3.85
C LEU A 115 9.84 6.39 5.31
N LYS A 116 9.07 7.19 6.05
CA LYS A 116 9.30 7.38 7.48
C LYS A 116 8.87 6.14 8.27
N ALA A 117 9.59 5.80 9.34
CA ALA A 117 9.20 4.72 10.25
C ALA A 117 7.83 4.98 10.93
N SER A 118 7.37 6.24 10.98
CA SER A 118 6.02 6.60 11.45
C SER A 118 4.89 6.09 10.52
N ALA A 119 5.20 5.64 9.30
CA ALA A 119 4.23 5.00 8.42
C ALA A 119 3.84 3.59 8.89
N ILE A 120 4.59 3.02 9.85
CA ILE A 120 4.32 1.73 10.46
C ILE A 120 3.53 1.96 11.74
N ASP A 121 2.39 1.29 11.87
CA ASP A 121 1.56 1.31 13.07
C ASP A 121 2.13 0.40 14.18
N GLU A 122 1.55 0.48 15.36
CA GLU A 122 1.95 -0.34 16.51
C GLU A 122 1.67 -1.83 16.31
N MET A 123 0.71 -2.16 15.43
CA MET A 123 0.32 -3.52 15.08
C MET A 123 1.16 -4.10 13.93
N GLY A 124 2.21 -3.41 13.50
CA GLY A 124 3.12 -3.88 12.47
C GLY A 124 2.61 -3.77 11.03
N ASN A 125 1.58 -2.97 10.75
CA ASN A 125 1.15 -2.68 9.39
C ASN A 125 1.79 -1.40 8.90
N MET A 126 1.99 -1.26 7.59
CA MET A 126 2.55 -0.06 6.99
C MET A 126 1.57 0.56 5.99
N THR A 127 1.37 1.88 6.11
CA THR A 127 0.55 2.63 5.18
C THR A 127 1.36 3.68 4.44
N VAL A 128 1.37 3.59 3.12
CA VAL A 128 2.05 4.52 2.21
C VAL A 128 1.01 5.32 1.45
N GLY A 129 1.04 6.64 1.60
CA GLY A 129 0.19 7.56 0.83
C GLY A 129 0.87 7.95 -0.48
N ILE A 130 0.18 7.74 -1.59
CA ILE A 130 0.62 8.12 -2.93
C ILE A 130 -0.23 9.28 -3.40
N LYS A 131 0.41 10.38 -3.75
CA LYS A 131 -0.27 11.60 -4.21
C LYS A 131 -0.75 11.50 -5.65
N GLU A 132 0.03 10.85 -6.50
CA GLU A 132 -0.18 10.79 -7.94
C GLU A 132 -0.10 9.35 -8.45
N ASN A 133 -1.11 8.90 -9.18
CA ASN A 133 -1.13 7.57 -9.79
C ASN A 133 -0.10 7.40 -10.92
N THR A 134 0.42 8.49 -11.47
CA THR A 134 1.37 8.54 -12.59
C THR A 134 2.74 7.90 -12.28
N ILE A 135 3.03 7.62 -11.01
CA ILE A 135 4.25 6.87 -10.63
C ILE A 135 4.21 5.43 -11.14
N PHE A 136 3.03 4.88 -11.41
CA PHE A 136 2.87 3.57 -11.99
C PHE A 136 2.94 3.66 -13.51
N PRO A 137 3.77 2.83 -14.17
CA PRO A 137 3.97 2.89 -15.63
C PRO A 137 2.67 2.66 -16.41
N GLU A 138 1.74 1.89 -15.85
CA GLU A 138 0.46 1.58 -16.49
C GLU A 138 -0.48 2.80 -16.64
N THR A 139 -0.18 3.88 -15.93
CA THR A 139 -1.00 5.09 -15.91
C THR A 139 -0.18 6.36 -16.15
N SER A 140 1.06 6.24 -16.65
CA SER A 140 1.96 7.39 -16.86
C SER A 140 1.60 8.24 -18.07
N ASP A 141 0.95 7.66 -19.09
CA ASP A 141 0.68 8.30 -20.38
C ASP A 141 -0.68 9.04 -20.44
N GLU A 142 -1.32 9.18 -19.27
CA GLU A 142 -2.68 9.72 -19.21
C GLU A 142 -2.73 11.21 -18.88
N ASP A 143 -3.86 11.86 -19.23
CA ASP A 143 -4.08 13.29 -19.02
C ASP A 143 -3.90 13.70 -17.56
N LEU A 144 -3.16 14.78 -17.32
CA LEU A 144 -2.91 15.37 -15.99
C LEU A 144 -4.20 15.76 -15.23
N LYS A 145 -5.31 15.92 -15.94
CA LYS A 145 -6.62 16.28 -15.35
C LYS A 145 -7.21 15.17 -14.47
N ASP A 146 -6.80 13.95 -14.71
CA ASP A 146 -7.36 12.76 -14.05
C ASP A 146 -6.45 12.16 -12.98
N VAL A 147 -5.45 12.90 -12.54
CA VAL A 147 -4.57 12.49 -11.46
C VAL A 147 -5.33 12.37 -10.14
N PHE A 148 -5.14 11.26 -9.46
CA PHE A 148 -5.72 11.01 -8.14
C PHE A 148 -4.71 10.35 -7.20
N GLY A 149 -4.93 10.58 -5.91
CA GLY A 149 -4.14 9.93 -4.87
C GLY A 149 -4.83 8.68 -4.32
N PHE A 150 -4.02 7.80 -3.74
CA PHE A 150 -4.50 6.62 -3.04
C PHE A 150 -3.53 6.19 -1.95
N ALA A 151 -3.98 5.38 -1.04
CA ALA A 151 -3.18 4.82 0.04
C ALA A 151 -3.00 3.31 -0.19
N ILE A 152 -1.80 2.82 0.11
CA ILE A 152 -1.44 1.42 0.08
C ILE A 152 -1.14 1.00 1.51
N THR A 153 -1.92 0.07 2.05
CA THR A 153 -1.69 -0.50 3.38
C THR A 153 -1.23 -1.94 3.24
N ILE A 154 -0.01 -2.22 3.68
CA ILE A 154 0.58 -3.56 3.72
C ILE A 154 0.33 -4.12 5.12
N VAL A 155 -0.48 -5.15 5.21
CA VAL A 155 -0.83 -5.82 6.46
C VAL A 155 0.08 -7.01 6.67
N THR A 156 0.75 -7.04 7.82
CA THR A 156 1.67 -8.12 8.19
C THR A 156 1.17 -8.91 9.41
N THR A 157 1.89 -9.97 9.76
CA THR A 157 1.68 -10.74 10.99
C THR A 157 2.60 -10.32 12.12
N ALA A 158 3.41 -9.28 11.94
CA ALA A 158 4.29 -8.75 12.98
C ALA A 158 3.46 -8.34 14.22
N LYS A 159 4.03 -8.53 15.38
CA LYS A 159 3.37 -8.25 16.67
C LYS A 159 3.74 -6.88 17.23
N SER A 160 4.83 -6.32 16.77
CA SER A 160 5.33 -5.02 17.22
C SER A 160 5.85 -4.18 16.06
N LYS A 161 5.91 -2.86 16.29
CA LYS A 161 6.46 -1.91 15.32
C LYS A 161 7.92 -2.21 14.98
N ALA A 162 8.75 -2.55 15.97
CA ALA A 162 10.16 -2.86 15.77
C ALA A 162 10.37 -4.10 14.89
N GLU A 163 9.57 -5.15 15.13
CA GLU A 163 9.58 -6.35 14.31
C GLU A 163 9.18 -6.07 12.87
N ALA A 164 8.12 -5.28 12.69
CA ALA A 164 7.66 -4.89 11.35
C ALA A 164 8.69 -4.02 10.62
N GLU A 165 9.35 -3.08 11.31
CA GLU A 165 10.39 -2.24 10.73
C GLU A 165 11.58 -3.07 10.23
N ALA A 166 12.07 -4.00 11.06
CA ALA A 166 13.14 -4.92 10.65
C ALA A 166 12.73 -5.77 9.44
N PHE A 167 11.50 -6.28 9.45
CA PHE A 167 10.95 -7.07 8.36
C PHE A 167 10.83 -6.27 7.05
N PHE A 168 10.29 -5.05 7.10
CA PHE A 168 10.16 -4.21 5.92
C PHE A 168 11.53 -3.80 5.36
N ARG A 169 12.52 -3.52 6.21
CA ARG A 169 13.91 -3.26 5.78
C ARG A 169 14.50 -4.48 5.10
N PHE A 170 14.28 -5.67 5.65
CA PHE A 170 14.77 -6.92 5.07
C PHE A 170 14.16 -7.21 3.69
N ILE A 171 12.86 -6.96 3.50
CA ILE A 171 12.20 -7.10 2.19
C ILE A 171 12.78 -6.11 1.16
N GLY A 172 13.32 -4.99 1.61
CA GLY A 172 13.88 -3.95 0.75
C GLY A 172 13.01 -2.71 0.61
N MET A 173 12.07 -2.51 1.55
CA MET A 173 11.30 -1.27 1.61
C MET A 173 12.23 -0.10 1.99
N PRO A 174 12.25 1.00 1.22
CA PRO A 174 13.16 2.11 1.43
C PRO A 174 12.73 2.97 2.63
N LEU A 175 12.99 2.49 3.84
CA LEU A 175 12.74 3.23 5.08
C LEU A 175 13.89 4.18 5.39
N ILE A 176 13.56 5.41 5.79
CA ILE A 176 14.54 6.38 6.27
C ILE A 176 15.14 5.86 7.57
N VAL A 177 16.46 5.85 7.66
CA VAL A 177 17.17 5.63 8.91
C VAL A 177 17.05 6.93 9.71
N GLU A 178 16.15 7.00 10.69
CA GLU A 178 16.13 8.12 11.61
C GLU A 178 17.41 8.06 12.45
N ALA A 179 18.21 9.11 12.38
CA ALA A 179 19.33 9.26 13.32
C ALA A 179 18.77 9.24 14.75
N PRO A 180 19.41 8.56 15.71
CA PRO A 180 18.95 8.54 17.08
C PRO A 180 18.78 9.97 17.56
N LYS A 181 17.59 10.32 18.02
CA LYS A 181 17.34 11.62 18.68
C LYS A 181 18.28 11.68 19.88
N LYS A 182 19.24 12.63 19.83
CA LYS A 182 20.08 12.98 20.97
C LYS A 182 19.23 13.51 22.12
#